data_8c0b407cfdc4c662229cdcfee789efc1
#
_entry.id   8c0b407cfdc4c662229cdcfee789efc1
#
_cell.length_a   1.000
_cell.length_b   1.000
_cell.length_c   1.000
_cell.angle_alpha   90.00
_cell.angle_beta   90.00
_cell.angle_gamma   90.00
#
_symmetry.space_group_name_H-M   'P 1'
#
loop_
_entity.id
_entity.type
_entity.pdbx_description
1 polymer ?
#
loop_
_entity_poly.entity_id
_entity_poly.type
_entity_poly.pdbx_seq_one_letter_code
_entity_poly.pdbx_strand_id
1 'polypeptide(L)'
;MILALLLTAALAPAPGDFVIDAFRFDSGETLPKLKLHYMTLGEPHRGSSGHIDNAVLILHGTGGTGRQFLSDQFAGVLFGPGQLLDTSHYYVVLPDGIGHGGSSKPSDGLHARFPRYGYRDMVRAQYLLLTVGLKVDHLRLVMGTSMGGMHTWLWGEAYPGFMEALMPLASLPAQVAGRNRMSRRMIIDSIRGDPQWKGGEYQVQPRGLVSAVYTLLFMVSSPLQWQKTAPTREAADRFFEEQVKARLGGLDANDMLYQFEASADYDPAPDLEKIQVPLTAVNSADDQVNPPELGIMEAGIARVKKGRYVLIPISDETRGHGTHTRAAVWKQHLEELLRRSQPAAP
;
A
#
# COMPACT_ATOMS: atom_id res chain seq x y z
N MET A 1 37.52 -3.19 -32.28
CA MET A 1 36.91 -2.40 -31.19
C MET A 1 35.66 -3.14 -30.78
N ILE A 2 35.79 -3.99 -29.72
CA ILE A 2 34.68 -4.81 -29.22
C ILE A 2 33.96 -3.93 -28.22
N LEU A 3 32.74 -3.51 -28.57
CA LEU A 3 31.82 -2.79 -27.70
C LEU A 3 31.28 -3.80 -26.68
N ALA A 4 31.81 -3.80 -25.47
CA ALA A 4 31.27 -4.59 -24.37
C ALA A 4 29.92 -3.96 -23.98
N LEU A 5 28.79 -4.60 -24.37
CA LEU A 5 27.49 -4.35 -23.78
C LEU A 5 27.56 -4.82 -22.32
N LEU A 6 27.79 -3.90 -21.41
CA LEU A 6 27.51 -4.13 -20.01
C LEU A 6 25.97 -4.20 -19.86
N LEU A 7 25.40 -5.41 -19.96
CA LEU A 7 24.08 -5.66 -19.39
C LEU A 7 24.21 -5.48 -17.89
N THR A 8 23.82 -4.32 -17.37
CA THR A 8 23.57 -4.16 -15.93
C THR A 8 22.37 -5.04 -15.59
N ALA A 9 22.62 -6.21 -15.03
CA ALA A 9 21.56 -7.05 -14.49
C ALA A 9 20.81 -6.24 -13.44
N ALA A 10 19.48 -6.19 -13.53
CA ALA A 10 18.66 -5.61 -12.48
C ALA A 10 19.05 -6.29 -11.15
N LEU A 11 19.36 -5.49 -10.13
CA LEU A 11 19.77 -6.03 -8.83
C LEU A 11 18.62 -6.86 -8.26
N ALA A 12 18.93 -8.10 -7.84
CA ALA A 12 17.93 -8.98 -7.25
C ALA A 12 17.40 -8.36 -5.93
N PRO A 13 16.09 -8.50 -5.63
CA PRO A 13 15.54 -8.02 -4.37
C PRO A 13 16.27 -8.64 -3.17
N ALA A 14 16.75 -7.81 -2.25
CA ALA A 14 17.41 -8.23 -1.01
C ALA A 14 16.40 -8.18 0.16
N PRO A 15 15.99 -9.34 0.74
CA PRO A 15 15.12 -9.36 1.91
C PRO A 15 15.90 -9.01 3.19
N GLY A 16 15.19 -8.40 4.15
CA GLY A 16 15.71 -8.09 5.46
C GLY A 16 14.60 -8.04 6.50
N ASP A 17 15.01 -8.15 7.77
CA ASP A 17 14.15 -7.99 8.92
C ASP A 17 14.70 -6.89 9.83
N PHE A 18 13.85 -6.02 10.32
CA PHE A 18 14.18 -5.01 11.32
C PHE A 18 13.31 -5.21 12.56
N VAL A 19 13.94 -5.31 13.73
CA VAL A 19 13.23 -5.51 15.00
C VAL A 19 13.27 -4.23 15.81
N ILE A 20 12.09 -3.77 16.22
CA ILE A 20 11.91 -2.63 17.13
C ILE A 20 11.62 -3.19 18.51
N ASP A 21 12.50 -2.92 19.46
CA ASP A 21 12.31 -3.34 20.85
C ASP A 21 11.26 -2.44 21.54
N ALA A 22 10.39 -3.06 22.33
CA ALA A 22 9.36 -2.41 23.15
C ALA A 22 8.51 -1.39 22.36
N PHE A 23 8.02 -1.77 21.18
CA PHE A 23 7.18 -0.89 20.37
C PHE A 23 5.85 -0.65 21.06
N ARG A 24 5.60 0.61 21.45
CA ARG A 24 4.35 1.05 22.09
C ARG A 24 3.38 1.55 21.02
N PHE A 25 2.21 0.91 20.93
CA PHE A 25 1.12 1.30 20.04
C PHE A 25 0.33 2.48 20.58
N ASP A 26 -0.38 3.19 19.70
CA ASP A 26 -1.26 4.29 20.09
C ASP A 26 -2.44 3.81 20.96
N SER A 27 -2.79 2.50 20.90
CA SER A 27 -3.70 1.85 21.85
C SER A 27 -3.20 1.84 23.30
N GLY A 28 -1.92 2.14 23.53
CA GLY A 28 -1.25 2.06 24.82
C GLY A 28 -0.60 0.71 25.11
N GLU A 29 -0.89 -0.31 24.30
CA GLU A 29 -0.30 -1.65 24.40
C GLU A 29 1.16 -1.62 23.90
N THR A 30 1.97 -2.60 24.34
CA THR A 30 3.37 -2.70 23.95
C THR A 30 3.68 -4.12 23.46
N LEU A 31 4.32 -4.23 22.29
CA LEU A 31 4.89 -5.49 21.81
C LEU A 31 6.38 -5.49 22.14
N PRO A 32 6.89 -6.48 22.89
CA PRO A 32 8.29 -6.53 23.30
C PRO A 32 9.27 -6.48 22.12
N LYS A 33 8.92 -7.14 21.02
CA LYS A 33 9.68 -7.15 19.76
C LYS A 33 8.72 -7.06 18.58
N LEU A 34 8.71 -5.93 17.89
CA LEU A 34 7.98 -5.76 16.64
C LEU A 34 8.96 -5.99 15.48
N LYS A 35 8.76 -7.05 14.72
CA LYS A 35 9.52 -7.33 13.50
C LYS A 35 8.83 -6.68 12.30
N LEU A 36 9.59 -5.96 11.48
CA LEU A 36 9.20 -5.53 10.15
C LEU A 36 10.06 -6.26 9.11
N HIS A 37 9.40 -7.03 8.26
CA HIS A 37 10.03 -7.61 7.08
C HIS A 37 10.03 -6.57 5.95
N TYR A 38 11.06 -6.57 5.13
CA TYR A 38 11.16 -5.68 3.97
C TYR A 38 12.00 -6.30 2.86
N MET A 39 11.91 -5.74 1.67
CA MET A 39 12.83 -5.99 0.57
C MET A 39 13.41 -4.66 0.10
N THR A 40 14.65 -4.69 -0.38
CA THR A 40 15.29 -3.55 -1.03
C THR A 40 15.76 -3.92 -2.43
N LEU A 41 15.81 -2.94 -3.32
CA LEU A 41 16.43 -3.03 -4.65
C LEU A 41 17.30 -1.78 -4.84
N GLY A 42 18.46 -1.95 -5.48
CA GLY A 42 19.42 -0.86 -5.62
C GLY A 42 20.21 -0.61 -4.34
N GLU A 43 21.00 0.47 -4.37
CA GLU A 43 21.88 0.87 -3.26
C GLU A 43 21.61 2.31 -2.84
N PRO A 44 21.69 2.64 -1.53
CA PRO A 44 21.53 4.00 -1.07
C PRO A 44 22.71 4.88 -1.54
N HIS A 45 22.40 6.04 -2.09
CA HIS A 45 23.36 7.06 -2.50
C HIS A 45 23.27 8.27 -1.59
N ARG A 46 24.45 8.78 -1.11
CA ARG A 46 24.50 10.05 -0.38
C ARG A 46 24.90 11.16 -1.34
N GLY A 47 24.02 12.14 -1.47
CA GLY A 47 24.26 13.32 -2.27
C GLY A 47 25.29 14.27 -1.64
N SER A 48 25.56 15.38 -2.32
CA SER A 48 26.51 16.41 -1.85
C SER A 48 26.10 17.08 -0.53
N SER A 49 24.81 17.05 -0.19
CA SER A 49 24.29 17.51 1.11
C SER A 49 24.61 16.56 2.28
N GLY A 50 25.12 15.35 2.00
CA GLY A 50 25.35 14.30 2.99
C GLY A 50 24.12 13.47 3.33
N HIS A 51 22.93 13.82 2.80
CA HIS A 51 21.69 13.03 2.95
C HIS A 51 21.57 11.99 1.84
N ILE A 52 20.79 10.94 2.10
CA ILE A 52 20.36 9.99 1.07
C ILE A 52 19.44 10.76 0.10
N ASP A 53 19.72 10.73 -1.20
CA ASP A 53 18.99 11.49 -2.22
C ASP A 53 18.21 10.62 -3.23
N ASN A 54 18.38 9.30 -3.18
CA ASN A 54 17.80 8.36 -4.14
C ASN A 54 16.84 7.32 -3.55
N ALA A 55 16.51 7.41 -2.25
CA ALA A 55 15.65 6.41 -1.62
C ALA A 55 14.17 6.62 -1.97
N VAL A 56 13.49 5.52 -2.31
CA VAL A 56 12.07 5.48 -2.66
C VAL A 56 11.36 4.48 -1.76
N LEU A 57 10.33 4.92 -1.04
CA LEU A 57 9.48 4.07 -0.22
C LEU A 57 8.20 3.73 -0.97
N ILE A 58 7.89 2.43 -1.15
CA ILE A 58 6.66 1.98 -1.81
C ILE A 58 5.84 1.10 -0.89
N LEU A 59 4.58 1.48 -0.63
CA LEU A 59 3.72 0.92 0.40
C LEU A 59 2.55 0.14 -0.20
N HIS A 60 2.37 -1.11 0.26
CA HIS A 60 1.36 -2.04 -0.25
C HIS A 60 -0.06 -1.79 0.29
N GLY A 61 -1.07 -2.38 -0.38
CA GLY A 61 -2.47 -2.36 0.03
C GLY A 61 -2.81 -3.37 1.14
N THR A 62 -4.02 -3.27 1.72
CA THR A 62 -4.55 -4.19 2.72
C THR A 62 -4.50 -5.64 2.22
N GLY A 63 -3.97 -6.54 3.05
CA GLY A 63 -3.78 -7.96 2.71
C GLY A 63 -2.63 -8.24 1.73
N GLY A 64 -1.91 -7.20 1.27
CA GLY A 64 -0.75 -7.32 0.41
C GLY A 64 0.57 -7.42 1.18
N THR A 65 1.66 -7.39 0.42
CA THR A 65 3.04 -7.36 0.93
C THR A 65 3.91 -6.51 0.00
N GLY A 66 5.11 -6.13 0.41
CA GLY A 66 6.09 -5.47 -0.46
C GLY A 66 6.39 -6.26 -1.72
N ARG A 67 6.30 -7.59 -1.68
CA ARG A 67 6.54 -8.48 -2.80
C ARG A 67 5.57 -8.25 -4.00
N GLN A 68 4.37 -7.70 -3.78
CA GLN A 68 3.43 -7.41 -4.87
C GLN A 68 4.02 -6.47 -5.93
N PHE A 69 4.95 -5.61 -5.54
CA PHE A 69 5.60 -4.65 -6.44
C PHE A 69 6.70 -5.26 -7.32
N LEU A 70 7.03 -6.53 -7.13
CA LEU A 70 7.99 -7.26 -7.97
C LEU A 70 7.34 -7.90 -9.21
N SER A 71 6.04 -7.69 -9.44
CA SER A 71 5.33 -8.20 -10.61
C SER A 71 5.76 -7.51 -11.91
N ASP A 72 5.61 -8.21 -13.03
CA ASP A 72 5.90 -7.65 -14.37
C ASP A 72 5.09 -6.39 -14.67
N GLN A 73 3.88 -6.27 -14.12
CA GLN A 73 3.00 -5.12 -14.30
C GLN A 73 3.46 -3.89 -13.51
N PHE A 74 4.33 -4.06 -12.51
CA PHE A 74 4.87 -2.99 -11.69
C PHE A 74 6.40 -2.86 -11.85
N ALA A 75 7.18 -3.82 -11.36
CA ALA A 75 8.63 -3.82 -11.49
C ALA A 75 9.10 -3.84 -12.96
N GLY A 76 8.46 -4.66 -13.80
CA GLY A 76 8.77 -4.74 -15.22
C GLY A 76 8.54 -3.43 -15.99
N VAL A 77 7.80 -2.48 -15.39
CA VAL A 77 7.48 -1.17 -15.99
C VAL A 77 8.29 -0.04 -15.36
N LEU A 78 8.71 -0.18 -14.10
CA LEU A 78 9.30 0.93 -13.34
C LEU A 78 10.76 0.74 -12.92
N PHE A 79 11.23 -0.49 -12.73
CA PHE A 79 12.49 -0.77 -12.02
C PHE A 79 13.66 -1.17 -12.92
N GLY A 80 13.39 -1.46 -14.19
CA GLY A 80 14.43 -1.86 -15.16
C GLY A 80 15.30 -0.70 -15.63
N PRO A 81 16.39 -1.01 -16.34
CA PRO A 81 17.31 -0.01 -16.89
C PRO A 81 16.59 1.06 -17.74
N GLY A 82 16.83 2.33 -17.43
CA GLY A 82 16.21 3.48 -18.12
C GLY A 82 14.74 3.71 -17.81
N GLN A 83 14.14 2.97 -16.87
CA GLN A 83 12.78 3.20 -16.40
C GLN A 83 12.76 4.24 -15.27
N LEU A 84 11.55 4.70 -14.89
CA LEU A 84 11.38 5.85 -13.98
C LEU A 84 11.98 5.66 -12.58
N LEU A 85 12.01 4.44 -12.09
CA LEU A 85 12.60 4.05 -10.80
C LEU A 85 13.67 2.98 -11.01
N ASP A 86 14.48 3.14 -12.06
CA ASP A 86 15.62 2.27 -12.38
C ASP A 86 16.48 2.00 -11.15
N THR A 87 16.56 0.74 -10.72
CA THR A 87 17.23 0.32 -9.49
C THR A 87 18.76 0.40 -9.57
N SER A 88 19.34 0.74 -10.72
CA SER A 88 20.75 1.15 -10.79
C SER A 88 20.98 2.59 -10.29
N HIS A 89 19.93 3.38 -10.16
CA HIS A 89 19.94 4.78 -9.70
C HIS A 89 19.15 5.00 -8.41
N TYR A 90 18.07 4.25 -8.20
CA TYR A 90 17.20 4.40 -7.03
C TYR A 90 17.37 3.25 -6.04
N TYR A 91 17.32 3.60 -4.76
CA TYR A 91 17.23 2.65 -3.64
C TYR A 91 15.77 2.48 -3.26
N VAL A 92 15.13 1.41 -3.75
CA VAL A 92 13.72 1.13 -3.52
C VAL A 92 13.54 0.28 -2.27
N VAL A 93 12.71 0.72 -1.33
CA VAL A 93 12.37 0.03 -0.07
C VAL A 93 10.91 -0.39 -0.10
N LEU A 94 10.66 -1.69 0.05
CA LEU A 94 9.34 -2.35 -0.02
C LEU A 94 9.05 -3.05 1.31
N PRO A 95 8.57 -2.35 2.35
CA PRO A 95 8.27 -3.00 3.63
C PRO A 95 6.96 -3.77 3.58
N ASP A 96 6.87 -4.85 4.35
CA ASP A 96 5.61 -5.42 4.79
C ASP A 96 5.09 -4.64 6.00
N GLY A 97 3.85 -4.21 5.97
CA GLY A 97 3.24 -3.50 7.09
C GLY A 97 3.03 -4.40 8.32
N ILE A 98 2.87 -3.82 9.51
CA ILE A 98 2.42 -4.55 10.71
C ILE A 98 1.16 -5.34 10.36
N GLY A 99 1.09 -6.60 10.78
CA GLY A 99 -0.05 -7.48 10.49
C GLY A 99 -0.02 -8.11 9.09
N HIS A 100 1.07 -7.95 8.31
CA HIS A 100 1.15 -8.41 6.92
C HIS A 100 2.45 -9.17 6.65
N GLY A 101 2.38 -10.09 5.70
CA GLY A 101 3.54 -10.79 5.15
C GLY A 101 4.48 -11.41 6.17
N GLY A 102 5.75 -11.05 6.09
CA GLY A 102 6.81 -11.48 7.02
C GLY A 102 6.93 -10.65 8.28
N SER A 103 6.19 -9.51 8.39
CA SER A 103 6.16 -8.69 9.61
C SER A 103 5.32 -9.32 10.71
N SER A 104 5.54 -8.89 11.97
CA SER A 104 4.77 -9.36 13.12
C SER A 104 3.27 -9.22 12.91
N LYS A 105 2.50 -10.26 13.17
CA LYS A 105 1.07 -10.35 12.93
C LYS A 105 0.36 -11.28 13.93
N PRO A 106 -0.96 -11.20 14.07
CA PRO A 106 -1.74 -12.04 14.98
C PRO A 106 -1.47 -13.52 14.85
N SER A 107 -1.39 -14.05 13.64
CA SER A 107 -1.18 -15.49 13.36
C SER A 107 0.20 -16.01 13.77
N ASP A 108 1.15 -15.14 14.17
CA ASP A 108 2.47 -15.54 14.70
C ASP A 108 2.42 -16.06 16.14
N GLY A 109 1.22 -16.32 16.71
CA GLY A 109 1.03 -16.98 18.01
C GLY A 109 0.33 -16.14 19.07
N LEU A 110 0.20 -14.81 18.91
CA LEU A 110 -0.56 -13.97 19.82
C LEU A 110 -2.07 -14.02 19.54
N HIS A 111 -2.45 -14.36 18.32
CA HIS A 111 -3.84 -14.45 17.88
C HIS A 111 -4.60 -13.15 18.19
N ALA A 112 -5.80 -13.20 18.79
CA ALA A 112 -6.57 -12.01 19.18
C ALA A 112 -5.98 -11.23 20.38
N ARG A 113 -4.85 -11.67 20.95
CA ARG A 113 -4.07 -10.95 21.96
C ARG A 113 -2.94 -10.09 21.35
N PHE A 114 -2.82 -10.12 20.02
CA PHE A 114 -1.90 -9.19 19.34
C PHE A 114 -2.34 -7.75 19.62
N PRO A 115 -1.40 -6.81 19.93
CA PRO A 115 -1.74 -5.42 20.19
C PRO A 115 -2.56 -4.79 19.05
N ARG A 116 -3.55 -3.98 19.38
CA ARG A 116 -4.32 -3.24 18.39
C ARG A 116 -3.45 -2.14 17.82
N TYR A 117 -3.34 -2.12 16.50
CA TYR A 117 -2.55 -1.14 15.76
C TYR A 117 -3.43 -0.37 14.78
N GLY A 118 -3.03 0.88 14.51
CA GLY A 118 -3.61 1.72 13.48
C GLY A 118 -2.62 2.05 12.36
N TYR A 119 -3.08 2.82 11.40
CA TYR A 119 -2.23 3.27 10.29
C TYR A 119 -1.14 4.24 10.77
N ARG A 120 -1.39 5.02 11.82
CA ARG A 120 -0.37 5.88 12.42
C ARG A 120 0.77 5.07 13.04
N ASP A 121 0.46 3.96 13.70
CA ASP A 121 1.47 3.01 14.20
C ASP A 121 2.29 2.40 13.05
N MET A 122 1.62 2.02 11.95
CA MET A 122 2.29 1.44 10.79
C MET A 122 3.26 2.45 10.14
N VAL A 123 2.84 3.70 9.96
CA VAL A 123 3.69 4.78 9.43
C VAL A 123 4.87 5.07 10.35
N ARG A 124 4.66 5.09 11.66
CA ARG A 124 5.74 5.26 12.66
C ARG A 124 6.75 4.11 12.61
N ALA A 125 6.28 2.88 12.47
CA ALA A 125 7.16 1.71 12.35
C ALA A 125 7.97 1.75 11.04
N GLN A 126 7.37 2.17 9.92
CA GLN A 126 8.06 2.39 8.65
C GLN A 126 9.14 3.48 8.77
N TYR A 127 8.84 4.57 9.48
CA TYR A 127 9.82 5.64 9.74
C TYR A 127 11.02 5.12 10.55
N LEU A 128 10.79 4.30 11.58
CA LEU A 128 11.85 3.67 12.36
C LEU A 128 12.68 2.67 11.53
N LEU A 129 12.03 1.89 10.66
CA LEU A 129 12.74 1.03 9.71
C LEU A 129 13.70 1.83 8.85
N LEU A 130 13.26 2.94 8.28
CA LEU A 130 14.10 3.78 7.43
C LEU A 130 15.24 4.41 8.23
N THR A 131 14.93 5.12 9.31
CA THR A 131 15.90 5.96 10.03
C THR A 131 16.86 5.15 10.90
N VAL A 132 16.34 4.15 11.62
CA VAL A 132 17.13 3.34 12.55
C VAL A 132 17.67 2.08 11.89
N GLY A 133 16.83 1.38 11.10
CA GLY A 133 17.22 0.14 10.44
C GLY A 133 18.14 0.37 9.25
N LEU A 134 17.68 1.14 8.27
CA LEU A 134 18.36 1.33 6.98
C LEU A 134 19.24 2.58 6.91
N LYS A 135 19.22 3.43 7.95
CA LYS A 135 19.98 4.70 7.99
C LYS A 135 19.63 5.65 6.83
N VAL A 136 18.39 5.57 6.36
CA VAL A 136 17.81 6.49 5.38
C VAL A 136 17.28 7.68 6.12
N ASP A 137 17.82 8.86 5.85
CA ASP A 137 17.51 10.12 6.51
C ASP A 137 16.70 11.08 5.63
N HIS A 138 16.46 10.71 4.36
CA HIS A 138 15.61 11.45 3.42
C HIS A 138 15.12 10.54 2.29
N LEU A 139 13.94 10.86 1.72
CA LEU A 139 13.31 10.11 0.65
C LEU A 139 13.11 10.97 -0.61
N ARG A 140 13.50 10.47 -1.75
CA ARG A 140 13.17 11.06 -3.04
C ARG A 140 11.66 10.98 -3.33
N LEU A 141 11.02 9.89 -2.87
CA LEU A 141 9.61 9.64 -3.13
C LEU A 141 9.02 8.72 -2.04
N VAL A 142 7.81 9.03 -1.58
CA VAL A 142 6.92 8.07 -0.94
C VAL A 142 5.73 7.84 -1.86
N MET A 143 5.48 6.60 -2.21
CA MET A 143 4.27 6.21 -2.95
C MET A 143 3.63 4.97 -2.34
N GLY A 144 2.37 4.78 -2.59
CA GLY A 144 1.68 3.60 -2.09
C GLY A 144 0.34 3.38 -2.75
N THR A 145 -0.16 2.16 -2.62
CA THR A 145 -1.38 1.70 -3.26
C THR A 145 -2.44 1.36 -2.22
N SER A 146 -3.69 1.84 -2.37
CA SER A 146 -4.79 1.56 -1.44
C SER A 146 -4.44 1.95 0.01
N MET A 147 -4.31 0.98 0.94
CA MET A 147 -3.79 1.23 2.29
C MET A 147 -2.45 1.99 2.26
N GLY A 148 -1.52 1.57 1.40
CA GLY A 148 -0.25 2.28 1.21
C GLY A 148 -0.43 3.70 0.67
N GLY A 149 -1.45 3.93 -0.16
CA GLY A 149 -1.85 5.27 -0.57
C GLY A 149 -2.37 6.10 0.61
N MET A 150 -3.15 5.50 1.51
CA MET A 150 -3.58 6.14 2.76
C MET A 150 -2.37 6.45 3.66
N HIS A 151 -1.41 5.54 3.78
CA HIS A 151 -0.16 5.81 4.50
C HIS A 151 0.65 6.94 3.85
N THR A 152 0.64 7.06 2.52
CA THR A 152 1.35 8.16 1.81
C THR A 152 0.83 9.54 2.21
N TRP A 153 -0.49 9.69 2.42
CA TRP A 153 -1.06 10.92 2.98
C TRP A 153 -0.53 11.18 4.40
N LEU A 154 -0.58 10.17 5.27
CA LEU A 154 -0.08 10.28 6.65
C LEU A 154 1.42 10.57 6.73
N TRP A 155 2.22 10.04 5.80
CA TRP A 155 3.65 10.36 5.68
C TRP A 155 3.88 11.85 5.43
N GLY A 156 3.11 12.44 4.51
CA GLY A 156 3.21 13.86 4.19
C GLY A 156 2.86 14.76 5.36
N GLU A 157 1.94 14.33 6.23
CA GLU A 157 1.53 15.08 7.43
C GLU A 157 2.48 14.91 8.59
N ALA A 158 2.88 13.66 8.86
CA ALA A 158 3.70 13.33 10.02
C ALA A 158 5.17 13.75 9.86
N TYR A 159 5.69 13.70 8.62
CA TYR A 159 7.10 13.94 8.33
C TYR A 159 7.32 14.87 7.12
N PRO A 160 6.74 16.09 7.10
CA PRO A 160 6.65 16.94 5.90
C PRO A 160 8.00 17.34 5.27
N GLY A 161 9.09 17.27 6.05
CA GLY A 161 10.46 17.54 5.57
C GLY A 161 11.29 16.31 5.21
N PHE A 162 10.71 15.12 5.28
CA PHE A 162 11.47 13.86 5.12
C PHE A 162 11.49 13.33 3.67
N MET A 163 10.70 13.92 2.77
CA MET A 163 10.60 13.49 1.38
C MET A 163 10.48 14.67 0.41
N GLU A 164 10.75 14.39 -0.87
CA GLU A 164 10.64 15.36 -1.98
C GLU A 164 9.30 15.30 -2.71
N ALA A 165 8.65 14.13 -2.71
CA ALA A 165 7.43 13.88 -3.45
C ALA A 165 6.54 12.83 -2.80
N LEU A 166 5.22 12.95 -3.06
CA LEU A 166 4.20 12.00 -2.59
C LEU A 166 3.31 11.56 -3.75
N MET A 167 3.07 10.24 -3.86
CA MET A 167 2.15 9.69 -4.86
C MET A 167 1.18 8.66 -4.24
N PRO A 168 0.10 9.11 -3.59
CA PRO A 168 -0.96 8.22 -3.14
C PRO A 168 -1.78 7.71 -4.32
N LEU A 169 -1.90 6.37 -4.47
CA LEU A 169 -2.70 5.71 -5.49
C LEU A 169 -3.91 5.00 -4.85
N ALA A 170 -5.06 5.07 -5.48
CA ALA A 170 -6.30 4.39 -5.08
C ALA A 170 -6.67 4.63 -3.61
N SER A 171 -6.67 5.88 -3.17
CA SER A 171 -7.01 6.29 -1.81
C SER A 171 -7.68 7.66 -1.78
N LEU A 172 -8.34 8.00 -0.67
CA LEU A 172 -8.97 9.31 -0.46
C LEU A 172 -8.33 10.01 0.75
N PRO A 173 -8.18 11.35 0.72
CA PRO A 173 -7.62 12.13 1.82
C PRO A 173 -8.67 12.50 2.88
N ALA A 174 -9.40 11.48 3.35
CA ALA A 174 -10.45 11.65 4.35
C ALA A 174 -10.68 10.35 5.12
N GLN A 175 -11.33 10.46 6.26
CA GLN A 175 -11.73 9.33 7.08
C GLN A 175 -12.45 8.26 6.25
N VAL A 176 -12.18 6.99 6.54
CA VAL A 176 -12.88 5.87 5.93
C VAL A 176 -14.32 5.84 6.41
N ALA A 177 -15.24 6.24 5.53
CA ALA A 177 -16.66 6.37 5.81
C ALA A 177 -17.54 5.72 4.72
N GLY A 178 -18.84 5.88 4.82
CA GLY A 178 -19.83 5.43 3.83
C GLY A 178 -19.67 3.96 3.45
N ARG A 179 -19.81 3.67 2.16
CA ARG A 179 -19.76 2.30 1.60
C ARG A 179 -18.44 1.59 1.93
N ASN A 180 -17.30 2.28 1.87
CA ASN A 180 -15.99 1.70 2.20
C ASN A 180 -15.98 1.21 3.66
N ARG A 181 -16.44 2.03 4.62
CA ARG A 181 -16.54 1.62 6.03
C ARG A 181 -17.52 0.47 6.23
N MET A 182 -18.67 0.50 5.56
CA MET A 182 -19.66 -0.57 5.65
C MET A 182 -19.10 -1.92 5.18
N SER A 183 -18.39 -1.94 4.04
CA SER A 183 -17.74 -3.16 3.53
C SER A 183 -16.68 -3.69 4.50
N ARG A 184 -15.86 -2.80 5.09
CA ARG A 184 -14.90 -3.19 6.14
C ARG A 184 -15.60 -3.76 7.37
N ARG A 185 -16.72 -3.16 7.78
CA ARG A 185 -17.51 -3.66 8.91
C ARG A 185 -18.11 -5.03 8.62
N MET A 186 -18.60 -5.28 7.39
CA MET A 186 -19.09 -6.59 6.97
C MET A 186 -18.00 -7.66 7.05
N ILE A 187 -16.77 -7.35 6.62
CA ILE A 187 -15.61 -8.25 6.73
C ILE A 187 -15.32 -8.57 8.20
N ILE A 188 -15.24 -7.56 9.05
CA ILE A 188 -14.96 -7.71 10.49
C ILE A 188 -16.05 -8.54 11.17
N ASP A 189 -17.32 -8.20 10.93
CA ASP A 189 -18.45 -8.86 11.58
C ASP A 189 -18.63 -10.30 11.09
N SER A 190 -18.31 -10.59 9.82
CA SER A 190 -18.33 -11.95 9.28
C SER A 190 -17.38 -12.87 10.06
N ILE A 191 -16.20 -12.38 10.43
CA ILE A 191 -15.24 -13.17 11.20
C ILE A 191 -15.64 -13.23 12.67
N ARG A 192 -15.91 -12.07 13.30
CA ARG A 192 -16.23 -12.00 14.74
C ARG A 192 -17.55 -12.67 15.12
N GLY A 193 -18.53 -12.62 14.22
CA GLY A 193 -19.83 -13.23 14.42
C GLY A 193 -19.85 -14.75 14.22
N ASP A 194 -18.78 -15.34 13.70
CA ASP A 194 -18.69 -16.80 13.49
C ASP A 194 -18.35 -17.49 14.81
N PRO A 195 -19.21 -18.40 15.31
CA PRO A 195 -18.91 -19.18 16.52
C PRO A 195 -17.61 -19.99 16.42
N GLN A 196 -17.18 -20.37 15.21
CA GLN A 196 -15.93 -21.09 14.98
C GLN A 196 -14.68 -20.23 15.18
N TRP A 197 -14.80 -18.90 15.17
CA TRP A 197 -13.69 -17.98 15.46
C TRP A 197 -13.21 -18.07 16.93
N LYS A 198 -14.10 -18.41 17.87
CA LYS A 198 -13.77 -18.68 19.28
C LYS A 198 -12.93 -17.57 19.95
N GLY A 199 -13.24 -16.31 19.66
CA GLY A 199 -12.46 -15.20 20.19
C GLY A 199 -11.01 -15.12 19.67
N GLY A 200 -10.73 -15.73 18.53
CA GLY A 200 -9.41 -15.78 17.90
C GLY A 200 -8.62 -17.06 18.15
N GLU A 201 -9.16 -17.99 18.95
CA GLU A 201 -8.48 -19.26 19.32
C GLU A 201 -9.11 -20.45 18.56
N TYR A 202 -8.86 -20.54 17.26
CA TYR A 202 -9.34 -21.61 16.38
C TYR A 202 -8.19 -22.51 15.91
N GLN A 203 -8.51 -23.76 15.58
CA GLN A 203 -7.56 -24.73 15.01
C GLN A 203 -7.71 -24.84 13.47
N VAL A 204 -8.90 -24.54 12.97
CA VAL A 204 -9.25 -24.51 11.56
C VAL A 204 -9.85 -23.16 11.26
N GLN A 205 -9.51 -22.57 10.12
CA GLN A 205 -10.02 -21.27 9.74
C GLN A 205 -11.55 -21.22 9.82
N PRO A 206 -12.12 -20.20 10.50
CA PRO A 206 -13.56 -20.08 10.65
C PRO A 206 -14.24 -19.81 9.30
N ARG A 207 -15.47 -20.29 9.13
CA ARG A 207 -16.25 -20.07 7.90
C ARG A 207 -16.53 -18.59 7.62
N GLY A 208 -16.56 -17.76 8.67
CA GLY A 208 -16.67 -16.31 8.55
C GLY A 208 -15.59 -15.69 7.68
N LEU A 209 -14.40 -16.30 7.60
CA LEU A 209 -13.34 -15.89 6.68
C LEU A 209 -13.78 -15.98 5.21
N VAL A 210 -14.57 -17.00 4.84
CA VAL A 210 -15.10 -17.16 3.48
C VAL A 210 -16.04 -16.00 3.14
N SER A 211 -16.97 -15.66 4.04
CA SER A 211 -17.88 -14.52 3.87
C SER A 211 -17.15 -13.18 3.81
N ALA A 212 -16.08 -13.03 4.58
CA ALA A 212 -15.20 -11.87 4.52
C ALA A 212 -14.53 -11.75 3.13
N VAL A 213 -14.07 -12.87 2.55
CA VAL A 213 -13.49 -12.90 1.20
C VAL A 213 -14.54 -12.54 0.14
N TYR A 214 -15.80 -12.98 0.27
CA TYR A 214 -16.88 -12.58 -0.65
C TYR A 214 -17.05 -11.07 -0.67
N THR A 215 -17.10 -10.46 0.51
CA THR A 215 -17.22 -9.00 0.64
C THR A 215 -16.02 -8.28 0.02
N LEU A 216 -14.80 -8.76 0.30
CA LEU A 216 -13.57 -8.20 -0.27
C LEU A 216 -13.55 -8.28 -1.80
N LEU A 217 -13.91 -9.44 -2.38
CA LEU A 217 -13.99 -9.62 -3.83
C LEU A 217 -14.92 -8.59 -4.46
N PHE A 218 -16.12 -8.45 -3.90
CA PHE A 218 -17.09 -7.50 -4.41
C PHE A 218 -16.63 -6.04 -4.25
N MET A 219 -16.02 -5.72 -3.11
CA MET A 219 -15.52 -4.38 -2.78
C MET A 219 -14.48 -3.88 -3.80
N VAL A 220 -13.56 -4.75 -4.24
CA VAL A 220 -12.46 -4.39 -5.15
C VAL A 220 -12.73 -4.71 -6.62
N SER A 221 -13.95 -5.13 -6.96
CA SER A 221 -14.32 -5.56 -8.31
C SER A 221 -14.36 -4.41 -9.31
N SER A 222 -14.22 -4.77 -10.59
CA SER A 222 -14.49 -3.89 -11.72
C SER A 222 -15.62 -4.49 -12.56
N PRO A 223 -16.84 -3.90 -12.55
CA PRO A 223 -17.99 -4.44 -13.27
C PRO A 223 -17.70 -4.70 -14.75
N LEU A 224 -17.04 -3.74 -15.41
CA LEU A 224 -16.69 -3.85 -16.82
C LEU A 224 -15.80 -5.07 -17.11
N GLN A 225 -14.77 -5.28 -16.28
CA GLN A 225 -13.82 -6.37 -16.48
C GLN A 225 -14.43 -7.73 -16.13
N TRP A 226 -15.24 -7.77 -15.07
CA TRP A 226 -15.91 -9.00 -14.68
C TRP A 226 -16.93 -9.43 -15.72
N GLN A 227 -17.70 -8.50 -16.30
CA GLN A 227 -18.63 -8.80 -17.38
C GLN A 227 -17.91 -9.35 -18.63
N LYS A 228 -16.71 -8.81 -18.96
CA LYS A 228 -15.89 -9.33 -20.07
C LYS A 228 -15.32 -10.72 -19.79
N THR A 229 -14.85 -10.95 -18.57
CA THR A 229 -14.23 -12.22 -18.17
C THR A 229 -15.27 -13.33 -18.00
N ALA A 230 -16.45 -13.00 -17.50
CA ALA A 230 -17.50 -13.94 -17.14
C ALA A 230 -18.88 -13.47 -17.67
N PRO A 231 -19.08 -13.51 -19.02
CA PRO A 231 -20.26 -12.91 -19.66
C PRO A 231 -21.54 -13.75 -19.54
N THR A 232 -21.46 -15.03 -19.07
CA THR A 232 -22.63 -15.90 -18.86
C THR A 232 -22.74 -16.27 -17.39
N ARG A 233 -23.91 -16.73 -16.96
CA ARG A 233 -24.15 -17.19 -15.60
C ARG A 233 -23.15 -18.29 -15.20
N GLU A 234 -23.00 -19.30 -16.04
CA GLU A 234 -22.11 -20.44 -15.80
C GLU A 234 -20.61 -20.03 -15.73
N ALA A 235 -20.21 -19.04 -16.55
CA ALA A 235 -18.88 -18.46 -16.48
C ALA A 235 -18.69 -17.65 -15.20
N ALA A 236 -19.72 -16.90 -14.77
CA ALA A 236 -19.67 -16.11 -13.54
C ALA A 236 -19.57 -17.01 -12.28
N ASP A 237 -20.33 -18.10 -12.24
CA ASP A 237 -20.28 -19.06 -11.13
C ASP A 237 -18.88 -19.69 -11.02
N ARG A 238 -18.29 -20.18 -12.12
CA ARG A 238 -16.93 -20.74 -12.13
C ARG A 238 -15.88 -19.68 -11.73
N PHE A 239 -15.96 -18.51 -12.33
CA PHE A 239 -15.02 -17.40 -12.02
C PHE A 239 -15.07 -17.04 -10.53
N PHE A 240 -16.26 -16.94 -9.95
CA PHE A 240 -16.43 -16.66 -8.54
C PHE A 240 -15.76 -17.74 -7.65
N GLU A 241 -16.02 -19.03 -7.93
CA GLU A 241 -15.42 -20.15 -7.18
C GLU A 241 -13.88 -20.11 -7.26
N GLU A 242 -13.32 -19.86 -8.46
CA GLU A 242 -11.89 -19.75 -8.68
C GLU A 242 -11.28 -18.57 -7.89
N GLN A 243 -11.93 -17.38 -7.93
CA GLN A 243 -11.47 -16.21 -7.20
C GLN A 243 -11.49 -16.42 -5.68
N VAL A 244 -12.55 -17.03 -5.17
CA VAL A 244 -12.68 -17.36 -3.75
C VAL A 244 -11.58 -18.33 -3.32
N LYS A 245 -11.41 -19.44 -4.05
CA LYS A 245 -10.37 -20.44 -3.79
C LYS A 245 -8.97 -19.83 -3.79
N ALA A 246 -8.66 -19.02 -4.81
CA ALA A 246 -7.37 -18.37 -4.93
C ALA A 246 -7.07 -17.43 -3.76
N ARG A 247 -8.08 -16.68 -3.29
CA ARG A 247 -7.89 -15.73 -2.19
C ARG A 247 -7.84 -16.35 -0.82
N LEU A 248 -8.56 -17.45 -0.59
CA LEU A 248 -8.54 -18.16 0.70
C LEU A 248 -7.18 -18.81 0.99
N GLY A 249 -6.40 -19.12 -0.04
CA GLY A 249 -5.09 -19.72 0.12
C GLY A 249 -4.12 -18.80 0.87
N GLY A 250 -3.73 -19.22 2.09
CA GLY A 250 -2.77 -18.49 2.92
C GLY A 250 -3.33 -17.32 3.73
N LEU A 251 -4.66 -17.12 3.75
CA LEU A 251 -5.29 -16.17 4.66
C LEU A 251 -5.49 -16.74 6.06
N ASP A 252 -5.33 -15.87 7.05
CA ASP A 252 -5.69 -16.12 8.45
C ASP A 252 -6.78 -15.12 8.88
N ALA A 253 -7.79 -15.61 9.60
CA ALA A 253 -8.94 -14.81 10.00
C ALA A 253 -8.57 -13.68 10.98
N ASN A 254 -7.65 -13.93 11.92
CA ASN A 254 -7.18 -12.90 12.84
C ASN A 254 -6.38 -11.84 12.09
N ASP A 255 -5.48 -12.24 11.20
CA ASP A 255 -4.70 -11.29 10.40
C ASP A 255 -5.62 -10.39 9.58
N MET A 256 -6.58 -10.99 8.85
CA MET A 256 -7.55 -10.22 8.06
C MET A 256 -8.40 -9.27 8.92
N LEU A 257 -8.87 -9.74 10.06
CA LEU A 257 -9.65 -8.91 11.00
C LEU A 257 -8.85 -7.67 11.44
N TYR A 258 -7.61 -7.84 11.89
CA TYR A 258 -6.75 -6.75 12.33
C TYR A 258 -6.38 -5.79 11.20
N GLN A 259 -6.08 -6.31 9.99
CA GLN A 259 -5.79 -5.52 8.80
C GLN A 259 -6.93 -4.56 8.43
N PHE A 260 -8.20 -5.03 8.54
CA PHE A 260 -9.37 -4.19 8.25
C PHE A 260 -9.72 -3.23 9.38
N GLU A 261 -9.44 -3.59 10.64
CA GLU A 261 -9.61 -2.71 11.79
C GLU A 261 -8.57 -1.58 11.84
N ALA A 262 -7.35 -1.83 11.38
CA ALA A 262 -6.25 -0.87 11.44
C ALA A 262 -6.56 0.50 10.82
N SER A 263 -7.53 0.56 9.89
CA SER A 263 -7.95 1.82 9.26
C SER A 263 -8.83 2.71 10.15
N ALA A 264 -9.11 2.33 11.39
CA ALA A 264 -10.03 3.07 12.26
C ALA A 264 -9.49 4.45 12.67
N ASP A 265 -8.17 4.63 12.72
CA ASP A 265 -7.49 5.88 13.06
C ASP A 265 -7.16 6.76 11.84
N TYR A 266 -7.50 6.29 10.62
CA TYR A 266 -7.18 7.03 9.40
C TYR A 266 -8.14 8.20 9.18
N ASP A 267 -7.61 9.40 9.34
CA ASP A 267 -8.24 10.66 8.97
C ASP A 267 -7.18 11.73 8.71
N PRO A 268 -6.73 11.90 7.47
CA PRO A 268 -5.78 12.97 7.11
C PRO A 268 -6.45 14.33 6.91
N ALA A 269 -7.78 14.37 6.77
CA ALA A 269 -8.48 15.61 6.43
C ALA A 269 -8.13 16.82 7.33
N PRO A 270 -7.94 16.69 8.66
CA PRO A 270 -7.59 17.85 9.50
C PRO A 270 -6.23 18.50 9.16
N ASP A 271 -5.30 17.74 8.61
CA ASP A 271 -3.88 18.10 8.54
C ASP A 271 -3.28 18.22 7.13
N LEU A 272 -4.12 18.22 6.09
CA LEU A 272 -3.68 18.23 4.67
C LEU A 272 -2.78 19.42 4.31
N GLU A 273 -2.95 20.57 4.95
CA GLU A 273 -2.13 21.77 4.73
C GLU A 273 -0.68 21.60 5.24
N LYS A 274 -0.41 20.61 6.10
CA LYS A 274 0.96 20.27 6.53
C LYS A 274 1.80 19.68 5.41
N ILE A 275 1.17 19.15 4.35
CA ILE A 275 1.86 18.58 3.20
C ILE A 275 2.46 19.72 2.37
N GLN A 276 3.81 19.84 2.38
CA GLN A 276 4.52 20.94 1.75
C GLN A 276 5.20 20.58 0.42
N VAL A 277 5.33 19.27 0.15
CA VAL A 277 6.01 18.76 -1.05
C VAL A 277 5.03 18.56 -2.21
N PRO A 278 5.51 18.50 -3.46
CA PRO A 278 4.68 18.11 -4.60
C PRO A 278 3.99 16.76 -4.34
N LEU A 279 2.67 16.73 -4.56
CA LEU A 279 1.85 15.55 -4.42
C LEU A 279 1.04 15.31 -5.71
N THR A 280 1.01 14.08 -6.19
CA THR A 280 0.10 13.65 -7.26
C THR A 280 -0.73 12.47 -6.78
N ALA A 281 -2.01 12.69 -6.49
CA ALA A 281 -2.97 11.64 -6.17
C ALA A 281 -3.56 11.05 -7.46
N VAL A 282 -3.61 9.72 -7.57
CA VAL A 282 -4.13 9.04 -8.76
C VAL A 282 -5.17 8.00 -8.38
N ASN A 283 -6.38 8.15 -8.90
CA ASN A 283 -7.46 7.17 -8.77
C ASN A 283 -8.02 6.80 -10.15
N SER A 284 -8.75 5.68 -10.23
CA SER A 284 -9.45 5.23 -11.44
C SER A 284 -10.93 5.53 -11.34
N ALA A 285 -11.55 5.96 -12.44
CA ALA A 285 -12.97 6.32 -12.48
C ALA A 285 -13.92 5.13 -12.28
N ASP A 286 -13.42 3.89 -12.45
CA ASP A 286 -14.16 2.65 -12.17
C ASP A 286 -13.83 2.06 -10.77
N ASP A 287 -13.11 2.79 -9.90
CA ASP A 287 -12.79 2.34 -8.54
C ASP A 287 -14.01 2.45 -7.62
N GLN A 288 -14.58 1.32 -7.25
CA GLN A 288 -15.75 1.23 -6.37
C GLN A 288 -15.40 1.37 -4.87
N VAL A 289 -14.12 1.38 -4.51
CA VAL A 289 -13.64 1.66 -3.14
C VAL A 289 -13.52 3.17 -2.91
N ASN A 290 -13.05 3.89 -3.93
CA ASN A 290 -12.83 5.33 -3.92
C ASN A 290 -13.58 6.00 -5.09
N PRO A 291 -14.93 5.92 -5.14
CA PRO A 291 -15.69 6.38 -6.28
C PRO A 291 -15.60 7.91 -6.43
N PRO A 292 -15.34 8.42 -7.66
CA PRO A 292 -15.10 9.85 -7.89
C PRO A 292 -16.32 10.72 -7.63
N GLU A 293 -17.53 10.19 -7.77
CA GLU A 293 -18.76 10.92 -7.53
C GLU A 293 -18.93 11.46 -6.10
N LEU A 294 -18.09 11.02 -5.15
CA LEU A 294 -18.07 11.55 -3.79
C LEU A 294 -17.48 12.98 -3.71
N GLY A 295 -16.69 13.42 -4.70
CA GLY A 295 -16.03 14.74 -4.70
C GLY A 295 -15.00 14.94 -3.58
N ILE A 296 -14.67 13.87 -2.82
CA ILE A 296 -13.77 13.95 -1.65
C ILE A 296 -12.35 14.28 -2.07
N MET A 297 -11.91 13.68 -3.18
CA MET A 297 -10.54 13.91 -3.66
C MET A 297 -10.35 15.36 -4.12
N GLU A 298 -11.29 15.90 -4.86
CA GLU A 298 -11.25 17.28 -5.35
C GLU A 298 -11.23 18.27 -4.18
N ALA A 299 -12.08 18.06 -3.17
CA ALA A 299 -12.13 18.89 -1.98
C ALA A 299 -10.82 18.80 -1.16
N GLY A 300 -10.27 17.60 -1.00
CA GLY A 300 -9.05 17.39 -0.22
C GLY A 300 -7.81 17.94 -0.91
N ILE A 301 -7.64 17.66 -2.22
CA ILE A 301 -6.45 18.09 -2.95
C ILE A 301 -6.34 19.62 -3.07
N ALA A 302 -7.46 20.33 -3.08
CA ALA A 302 -7.50 21.80 -3.08
C ALA A 302 -6.83 22.41 -1.84
N ARG A 303 -6.70 21.66 -0.76
CA ARG A 303 -6.04 22.07 0.49
C ARG A 303 -4.55 21.76 0.50
N VAL A 304 -4.02 20.98 -0.43
CA VAL A 304 -2.60 20.66 -0.55
C VAL A 304 -1.95 21.64 -1.52
N LYS A 305 -1.11 22.55 -1.01
CA LYS A 305 -0.54 23.69 -1.78
C LYS A 305 0.10 23.29 -3.12
N LYS A 306 0.77 22.16 -3.17
CA LYS A 306 1.43 21.62 -4.39
C LYS A 306 0.75 20.32 -4.86
N GLY A 307 -0.54 20.13 -4.49
CA GLY A 307 -1.34 18.97 -4.81
C GLY A 307 -1.83 18.95 -6.24
N ARG A 308 -1.91 17.76 -6.82
CA ARG A 308 -2.56 17.48 -8.10
C ARG A 308 -3.38 16.20 -8.00
N TYR A 309 -4.56 16.22 -8.57
CA TYR A 309 -5.40 15.02 -8.73
C TYR A 309 -5.43 14.56 -10.18
N VAL A 310 -5.32 13.27 -10.39
CA VAL A 310 -5.49 12.59 -11.67
C VAL A 310 -6.54 11.51 -11.52
N LEU A 311 -7.61 11.63 -12.28
CA LEU A 311 -8.63 10.61 -12.43
C LEU A 311 -8.42 9.88 -13.76
N ILE A 312 -7.98 8.61 -13.69
CA ILE A 312 -7.82 7.76 -14.88
C ILE A 312 -9.22 7.41 -15.42
N PRO A 313 -9.53 7.74 -16.67
CA PRO A 313 -10.83 7.43 -17.25
C PRO A 313 -11.02 5.92 -17.42
N ILE A 314 -12.26 5.45 -17.35
CA ILE A 314 -12.63 4.05 -17.57
C ILE A 314 -12.16 3.63 -18.97
N SER A 315 -11.49 2.50 -19.05
CA SER A 315 -10.97 1.94 -20.30
C SER A 315 -10.84 0.42 -20.21
N ASP A 316 -10.43 -0.19 -21.32
CA ASP A 316 -10.09 -1.62 -21.35
C ASP A 316 -8.87 -1.97 -20.52
N GLU A 317 -8.06 -0.99 -20.15
CA GLU A 317 -6.87 -1.16 -19.33
C GLU A 317 -7.14 -0.99 -17.84
N THR A 318 -8.23 -0.34 -17.43
CA THR A 318 -8.59 -0.16 -16.02
C THR A 318 -9.16 -1.43 -15.39
N ARG A 319 -9.01 -1.58 -14.09
CA ARG A 319 -9.40 -2.76 -13.31
C ARG A 319 -10.07 -2.37 -11.99
N GLY A 320 -10.86 -1.29 -12.02
CA GLY A 320 -11.45 -0.76 -10.80
C GLY A 320 -10.38 -0.40 -9.79
N HIS A 321 -10.56 -0.81 -8.55
CA HIS A 321 -9.55 -0.59 -7.49
C HIS A 321 -8.17 -1.15 -7.89
N GLY A 322 -8.13 -2.28 -8.60
CA GLY A 322 -6.88 -2.92 -9.04
C GLY A 322 -6.07 -2.14 -10.09
N THR A 323 -6.58 -1.05 -10.65
CA THR A 323 -5.84 -0.22 -11.63
C THR A 323 -4.50 0.28 -11.08
N HIS A 324 -4.42 0.51 -9.77
CA HIS A 324 -3.19 0.96 -9.11
C HIS A 324 -1.99 0.00 -9.27
N THR A 325 -2.24 -1.30 -9.50
CA THR A 325 -1.16 -2.30 -9.70
C THR A 325 -0.57 -2.28 -11.11
N ARG A 326 -1.23 -1.61 -12.05
CA ARG A 326 -0.85 -1.57 -13.47
C ARG A 326 -0.09 -0.29 -13.78
N ALA A 327 1.21 -0.28 -13.50
CA ALA A 327 2.04 0.91 -13.63
C ALA A 327 2.02 1.56 -15.01
N ALA A 328 1.84 0.77 -16.07
CA ALA A 328 1.73 1.28 -17.44
C ALA A 328 0.58 2.28 -17.64
N VAL A 329 -0.49 2.18 -16.84
CA VAL A 329 -1.68 3.05 -16.96
C VAL A 329 -1.44 4.45 -16.39
N TRP A 330 -0.55 4.58 -15.40
CA TRP A 330 -0.38 5.83 -14.65
C TRP A 330 1.08 6.33 -14.56
N LYS A 331 2.07 5.61 -15.08
CA LYS A 331 3.51 5.97 -14.96
C LYS A 331 3.85 7.36 -15.47
N GLN A 332 3.15 7.88 -16.48
CA GLN A 332 3.36 9.25 -17.00
C GLN A 332 3.10 10.34 -15.94
N HIS A 333 2.23 10.05 -14.96
CA HIS A 333 1.96 10.97 -13.85
C HIS A 333 3.04 10.89 -12.76
N LEU A 334 3.69 9.73 -12.62
CA LEU A 334 4.90 9.60 -11.81
C LEU A 334 6.06 10.36 -12.44
N GLU A 335 6.27 10.23 -13.75
CA GLU A 335 7.31 10.96 -14.48
C GLU A 335 7.16 12.48 -14.29
N GLU A 336 5.96 13.00 -14.48
CA GLU A 336 5.68 14.41 -14.25
C GLU A 336 5.92 14.82 -12.79
N LEU A 337 5.50 14.00 -11.82
CA LEU A 337 5.74 14.27 -10.40
C LEU A 337 7.25 14.33 -10.10
N LEU A 338 8.02 13.35 -10.55
CA LEU A 338 9.47 13.32 -10.38
C LEU A 338 10.16 14.56 -10.99
N ARG A 339 9.72 14.99 -12.19
CA ARG A 339 10.25 16.19 -12.84
C ARG A 339 9.96 17.47 -12.06
N ARG A 340 8.73 17.67 -11.57
CA ARG A 340 8.34 18.90 -10.86
C ARG A 340 8.79 18.93 -9.39
N SER A 341 9.27 17.82 -8.85
CA SER A 341 9.81 17.69 -7.51
C SER A 341 11.35 17.57 -7.50
N GLN A 342 12.02 17.84 -8.62
CA GLN A 342 13.47 17.93 -8.62
C GLN A 342 13.90 19.07 -7.70
N PRO A 343 14.90 18.86 -6.84
CA PRO A 343 15.53 19.97 -6.12
C PRO A 343 15.98 21.04 -7.12
N ALA A 344 15.83 22.31 -6.74
CA ALA A 344 16.43 23.39 -7.55
C ALA A 344 17.92 23.08 -7.71
N ALA A 345 18.42 23.17 -8.94
CA ALA A 345 19.85 23.09 -9.16
C ALA A 345 20.55 24.16 -8.29
N PRO A 346 21.67 23.81 -7.62
CA PRO A 346 22.39 24.72 -6.73
C PRO A 346 22.86 25.95 -7.47
#